data_e39085433039668ddf3a60c6b308c51e
#
_entry.id   e39085433039668ddf3a60c6b308c51e
#
_cell.length_a   1.000
_cell.length_b   1.000
_cell.length_c   1.000
_cell.angle_alpha   90.00
_cell.angle_beta   90.00
_cell.angle_gamma   90.00
#
_symmetry.space_group_name_H-M   'P 1'
#
loop_
_entity.id
_entity.type
_entity.pdbx_description
1 polymer ?
#
loop_
_entity_poly.entity_id
_entity_poly.type
_entity_poly.pdbx_seq_one_letter_code
_entity_poly.pdbx_strand_id
1 'polypeptide(L)' 'MKKYVCEVCGWEYDEAVGCPECGIAPGTKFEDLPEDFECPLCGVGKDQFSEG' A
#
# COMPACT_ATOMS: atom_id res chain seq x y z
N MET A 1 -3.82 -13.35 0.43
CA MET A 1 -3.94 -11.95 0.83
C MET A 1 -4.08 -11.10 -0.42
N LYS A 2 -4.63 -9.92 -0.28
CA LYS A 2 -4.96 -9.07 -1.42
C LYS A 2 -3.81 -8.17 -1.83
N LYS A 3 -3.87 -7.70 -3.04
CA LYS A 3 -2.92 -6.71 -3.55
C LYS A 3 -3.68 -5.43 -3.87
N TYR A 4 -3.03 -4.31 -3.62
CA TYR A 4 -3.59 -3.01 -3.94
C TYR A 4 -2.62 -2.27 -4.85
N VAL A 5 -3.16 -1.57 -5.83
CA VAL A 5 -2.36 -0.88 -6.84
C VAL A 5 -2.63 0.61 -6.75
N CYS A 6 -1.56 1.39 -6.71
CA CYS A 6 -1.66 2.84 -6.77
C CYS A 6 -2.11 3.23 -8.19
N GLU A 7 -3.22 3.91 -8.30
CA GLU A 7 -3.77 4.28 -9.61
C GLU A 7 -3.02 5.42 -10.28
N VAL A 8 -2.11 6.05 -9.57
CA VAL A 8 -1.35 7.18 -10.09
C VAL A 8 -0.04 6.72 -10.70
N CYS A 9 0.73 5.91 -9.99
CA CYS A 9 2.06 5.48 -10.46
C CYS A 9 2.16 3.99 -10.74
N GLY A 10 1.18 3.19 -10.32
CA GLY A 10 1.19 1.75 -10.55
C GLY A 10 1.96 0.95 -9.52
N TRP A 11 2.36 1.56 -8.41
CA TRP A 11 3.04 0.82 -7.35
C TRP A 11 2.06 -0.17 -6.71
N GLU A 12 2.54 -1.38 -6.45
CA GLU A 12 1.70 -2.43 -5.87
C GLU A 12 2.04 -2.65 -4.40
N TYR A 13 1.00 -2.69 -3.57
CA TYR A 13 1.13 -3.09 -2.18
C TYR A 13 0.60 -4.52 -2.04
N ASP A 14 1.48 -5.45 -1.71
CA ASP A 14 1.09 -6.84 -1.47
C ASP A 14 1.01 -7.07 0.04
N GLU A 15 -0.18 -7.39 0.52
CA GLU A 15 -0.38 -7.60 1.95
C GLU A 15 0.48 -8.72 2.53
N ALA A 16 0.81 -9.71 1.71
CA ALA A 16 1.65 -10.82 2.16
C ALA A 16 3.12 -10.40 2.31
N VAL A 17 3.55 -9.41 1.56
CA VAL A 17 4.94 -8.94 1.56
C VAL A 17 5.11 -7.73 2.47
N GLY A 18 4.10 -6.90 2.57
CA GLY A 18 4.20 -5.65 3.31
C GLY A 18 5.01 -4.62 2.54
N CYS A 19 5.55 -3.67 3.27
CA CYS A 19 6.42 -2.65 2.69
C CYS A 19 7.58 -2.38 3.65
N PRO A 20 8.69 -3.12 3.53
CA PRO A 20 9.83 -2.91 4.43
C PRO A 20 10.36 -1.48 4.37
N GLU A 21 10.34 -0.87 3.18
CA GLU A 21 10.81 0.50 2.98
C GLU A 21 9.92 1.51 3.69
N CYS A 22 8.65 1.16 3.89
CA CYS A 22 7.69 2.02 4.57
C CYS A 22 7.59 1.70 6.06
N GLY A 23 8.30 0.67 6.52
CA GLY A 23 8.21 0.22 7.89
C GLY A 23 6.98 -0.65 8.18
N ILE A 24 6.43 -1.28 7.17
CA ILE A 24 5.23 -2.11 7.29
C ILE A 24 5.62 -3.57 7.21
N ALA A 25 5.28 -4.33 8.25
CA ALA A 25 5.62 -5.74 8.33
C ALA A 25 4.81 -6.58 7.32
N PRO A 26 5.40 -7.71 6.85
CA PRO A 26 4.64 -8.65 6.03
C PRO A 26 3.39 -9.14 6.77
N GLY A 27 2.30 -9.32 6.03
CA GLY A 27 1.07 -9.78 6.61
C GLY A 27 0.15 -8.66 7.11
N THR A 28 0.55 -7.42 6.93
CA THR A 28 -0.29 -6.28 7.32
C THR A 28 -1.32 -6.02 6.24
N LYS A 29 -2.59 -6.04 6.64
CA LYS A 29 -3.68 -5.76 5.70
C LYS A 29 -3.69 -4.28 5.32
N PHE A 30 -4.13 -4.00 4.11
CA PHE A 30 -4.20 -2.62 3.63
C PHE A 30 -5.08 -1.75 4.53
N GLU A 31 -6.18 -2.31 5.02
CA GLU A 31 -7.10 -1.61 5.92
C GLU A 31 -6.49 -1.31 7.28
N ASP A 32 -5.42 -2.04 7.65
CA ASP A 32 -4.72 -1.83 8.92
C ASP A 32 -3.63 -0.78 8.80
N LEU A 33 -3.36 -0.29 7.61
CA LEU A 33 -2.39 0.77 7.41
C LEU A 33 -2.91 2.08 8.01
N PRO A 34 -2.02 2.95 8.48
CA PRO A 34 -2.46 4.24 9.02
C PRO A 34 -3.16 5.06 7.96
N GLU A 35 -4.07 5.94 8.39
CA GLU A 35 -4.82 6.77 7.46
C GLU A 35 -3.93 7.73 6.68
N ASP A 36 -2.78 8.09 7.24
CA ASP A 36 -1.82 8.96 6.58
C ASP A 36 -0.80 8.20 5.74
N PHE A 37 -1.03 6.90 5.52
CA PHE A 37 -0.17 6.12 4.66
C PHE A 37 -0.16 6.70 3.25
N GLU A 38 1.03 6.80 2.68
CA GLU A 38 1.20 7.35 1.34
C GLU A 38 2.02 6.40 0.49
N CYS A 39 1.76 6.45 -0.82
CA CYS A 39 2.53 5.68 -1.79
C CYS A 39 4.01 6.10 -1.70
N PRO A 40 4.94 5.14 -1.54
CA PRO A 40 6.35 5.50 -1.43
C PRO A 40 6.96 6.02 -2.73
N LEU A 41 6.27 5.85 -3.85
CA LEU A 41 6.77 6.31 -5.14
C LEU A 41 6.23 7.69 -5.53
N CYS A 42 4.94 7.92 -5.39
CA CYS A 42 4.32 9.17 -5.84
C CYS A 42 3.72 10.00 -4.72
N GLY A 43 3.57 9.43 -3.53
CA GLY A 43 3.12 10.18 -2.37
C GLY A 43 1.63 10.42 -2.25
N VAL A 44 0.81 9.73 -3.04
CA VAL A 44 -0.65 9.87 -2.91
C VAL A 44 -1.16 9.03 -1.75
N GLY A 45 -2.31 9.40 -1.22
CA GLY A 45 -2.90 8.71 -0.07
C GLY A 45 -3.56 7.39 -0.44
N LYS A 46 -4.07 6.71 0.59
CA LYS A 46 -4.70 5.40 0.43
C LYS A 46 -5.90 5.43 -0.50
N ASP A 47 -6.57 6.55 -0.61
CA ASP A 47 -7.76 6.69 -1.43
C ASP A 47 -7.46 6.58 -2.93
N GLN A 48 -6.19 6.65 -3.32
CA GLN A 48 -5.77 6.49 -4.70
C GLN A 48 -5.36 5.05 -5.03
N PHE A 49 -5.59 4.13 -4.11
CA PHE A 49 -5.30 2.72 -4.34
C PHE A 49 -6.58 1.96 -4.65
N SER A 50 -6.46 0.95 -5.50
CA SER A 50 -7.58 0.05 -5.77
C SER A 50 -7.10 -1.39 -5.66
N GLU A 51 -8.04 -2.27 -5.32
CA GLU A 51 -7.74 -3.69 -5.19
C GLU A 51 -7.45 -4.27 -6.57
N GLY A 52 -6.27 -4.83 -6.70
CA GLY A 52 -5.83 -5.41 -7.97
C GLY A 52 -6.00 -6.91 -8.06
#